data_8fc1f2011f09bc62d3f60db8e56fc834
#
_entry.id   8fc1f2011f09bc62d3f60db8e56fc834
#
_cell.length_a   1.000
_cell.length_b   1.000
_cell.length_c   1.000
_cell.angle_alpha   90.00
_cell.angle_beta   90.00
_cell.angle_gamma   90.00
#
_symmetry.space_group_name_H-M   'P 1'
#
loop_
_entity.id
_entity.type
_entity.pdbx_description
1 polymer ?
#
loop_
_entity_poly.entity_id
_entity_poly.type
_entity_poly.pdbx_seq_one_letter_code
_entity_poly.pdbx_strand_id
1 'polypeptide(L)'
;MSERTTEEWSRVAVSLPGWRWMPGMRVRNGDVRQWGTLAAVHPDGHVDYWDPEFEELLTGKHPSWLDIDPDDPATAGCLLALLGPKVTVYDYGDYADEPGENGKRFRVVVYVGSKGEPASWPPRDCSSLGRACIAAAEALGRWPGGES
;
A
#
# COMPACT_ATOMS: atom_id res chain seq x y z
N MET A 1 -15.62 11.95 -10.79
CA MET A 1 -15.64 11.07 -9.62
C MET A 1 -14.49 11.43 -8.69
N SER A 2 -14.81 11.57 -7.43
CA SER A 2 -13.76 11.79 -6.44
C SER A 2 -12.90 10.54 -6.25
N GLU A 3 -11.62 10.75 -6.04
CA GLU A 3 -10.71 9.66 -5.71
C GLU A 3 -11.06 9.09 -4.34
N ARG A 4 -10.76 7.81 -4.12
CA ARG A 4 -10.94 7.18 -2.81
C ARG A 4 -10.16 7.92 -1.72
N THR A 5 -10.71 7.95 -0.52
CA THR A 5 -10.00 8.49 0.66
C THR A 5 -8.86 7.55 1.06
N THR A 6 -7.94 8.05 1.89
CA THR A 6 -6.85 7.23 2.44
C THR A 6 -7.40 5.99 3.15
N GLU A 7 -8.46 6.16 3.94
CA GLU A 7 -9.09 5.05 4.66
C GLU A 7 -9.69 4.01 3.71
N GLU A 8 -10.29 4.47 2.62
CA GLU A 8 -10.84 3.56 1.62
C GLU A 8 -9.75 2.76 0.91
N TRP A 9 -8.65 3.41 0.54
CA TRP A 9 -7.50 2.73 -0.06
C TRP A 9 -6.92 1.69 0.90
N SER A 10 -6.77 2.06 2.17
CA SER A 10 -6.27 1.15 3.19
C SER A 10 -7.16 -0.09 3.33
N ARG A 11 -8.47 0.14 3.37
CA ARG A 11 -9.45 -0.94 3.51
C ARG A 11 -9.39 -1.93 2.37
N VAL A 12 -9.25 -1.43 1.15
CA VAL A 12 -9.07 -2.29 -0.04
C VAL A 12 -7.81 -3.12 0.09
N ALA A 13 -6.68 -2.49 0.43
CA ALA A 13 -5.39 -3.16 0.53
C ALA A 13 -5.42 -4.31 1.53
N VAL A 14 -5.93 -4.04 2.73
CA VAL A 14 -5.93 -5.00 3.85
C VAL A 14 -6.91 -6.16 3.60
N SER A 15 -7.97 -5.93 2.83
CA SER A 15 -9.00 -6.94 2.57
C SER A 15 -8.60 -7.97 1.51
N LEU A 16 -7.59 -7.71 0.70
CA LEU A 16 -7.19 -8.61 -0.39
C LEU A 16 -6.38 -9.79 0.14
N PRO A 17 -6.59 -11.00 -0.42
CA PRO A 17 -5.76 -12.16 -0.06
C PRO A 17 -4.28 -11.88 -0.29
N GLY A 18 -3.43 -12.43 0.57
CA GLY A 18 -1.98 -12.23 0.47
C GLY A 18 -1.49 -10.99 1.20
N TRP A 19 -2.37 -10.21 1.82
CA TRP A 19 -1.96 -9.05 2.61
C TRP A 19 -1.07 -9.47 3.78
N ARG A 20 0.01 -8.72 3.96
CA ARG A 20 0.88 -8.87 5.13
C ARG A 20 1.24 -7.51 5.69
N TRP A 21 1.13 -7.37 6.99
CA TRP A 21 1.69 -6.21 7.68
C TRP A 21 3.20 -6.33 7.66
N MET A 22 3.90 -5.25 7.39
CA MET A 22 5.36 -5.25 7.29
C MET A 22 5.95 -4.11 8.10
N PRO A 23 7.07 -4.35 8.81
CA PRO A 23 7.79 -3.27 9.50
C PRO A 23 8.16 -2.16 8.51
N GLY A 24 8.05 -0.92 8.97
CA GLY A 24 8.30 0.24 8.12
C GLY A 24 7.05 0.87 7.52
N MET A 25 5.94 0.16 7.50
CA MET A 25 4.67 0.75 7.05
C MET A 25 4.25 1.88 7.97
N ARG A 26 3.79 2.97 7.37
CA ARG A 26 3.23 4.08 8.11
C ARG A 26 1.77 3.77 8.41
N VAL A 27 1.43 3.73 9.69
CA VAL A 27 0.12 3.27 10.17
C VAL A 27 -0.47 4.23 11.18
N ARG A 28 -1.78 4.21 11.32
CA ARG A 28 -2.44 4.91 12.40
C ARG A 28 -3.70 4.15 12.81
N ASN A 29 -4.02 4.24 14.09
CA ASN A 29 -5.31 3.82 14.60
C ASN A 29 -6.34 4.85 14.11
N GLY A 30 -7.50 4.40 13.63
CA GLY A 30 -8.50 5.25 13.00
C GLY A 30 -8.94 6.47 13.82
N ASP A 31 -8.82 6.41 15.15
CA ASP A 31 -9.20 7.51 16.03
C ASP A 31 -8.06 8.51 16.29
N VAL A 32 -6.85 8.21 15.84
CA VAL A 32 -5.66 9.02 16.09
C VAL A 32 -5.30 9.80 14.82
N ARG A 33 -5.00 11.09 14.97
CA ARG A 33 -4.68 11.94 13.81
C ARG A 33 -3.26 11.78 13.29
N GLN A 34 -2.34 11.36 14.15
CA GLN A 34 -0.93 11.26 13.78
C GLN A 34 -0.59 9.86 13.30
N TRP A 35 0.20 9.82 12.24
CA TRP A 35 0.71 8.57 11.69
C TRP A 35 1.90 8.09 12.52
N GLY A 36 1.90 6.81 12.87
CA GLY A 36 3.04 6.15 13.49
C GLY A 36 3.73 5.22 12.50
N THR A 37 4.69 4.45 12.99
CA THR A 37 5.45 3.51 12.17
C THR A 37 5.33 2.11 12.74
N LEU A 38 4.99 1.15 11.88
CA LEU A 38 4.96 -0.26 12.25
C LEU A 38 6.39 -0.74 12.52
N ALA A 39 6.65 -1.20 13.73
CA ALA A 39 8.00 -1.58 14.17
C ALA A 39 8.26 -3.07 14.04
N ALA A 40 7.26 -3.90 14.34
CA ALA A 40 7.42 -5.36 14.29
C ALA A 40 6.08 -6.05 14.05
N VAL A 41 6.15 -7.22 13.43
CA VAL A 41 5.00 -8.09 13.24
C VAL A 41 5.32 -9.43 13.89
N HIS A 42 4.46 -9.87 14.81
CA HIS A 42 4.66 -11.12 15.53
C HIS A 42 4.04 -12.30 14.78
N PRO A 43 4.53 -13.54 15.01
CA PRO A 43 4.00 -14.72 14.34
C PRO A 43 2.51 -14.96 14.56
N ASP A 44 1.96 -14.50 15.69
CA ASP A 44 0.54 -14.63 16.00
C ASP A 44 -0.34 -13.59 15.31
N GLY A 45 0.26 -12.69 14.54
CA GLY A 45 -0.45 -11.64 13.80
C GLY A 45 -0.57 -10.31 14.52
N HIS A 46 -0.16 -10.25 15.79
CA HIS A 46 -0.13 -8.98 16.51
C HIS A 46 1.06 -8.13 16.06
N VAL A 47 0.97 -6.84 16.28
CA VAL A 47 1.98 -5.89 15.79
C VAL A 47 2.41 -4.93 16.90
N ASP A 48 3.63 -4.43 16.74
CA ASP A 48 4.15 -3.32 17.56
C ASP A 48 4.27 -2.12 16.65
N TYR A 49 3.84 -0.95 17.12
CA TYR A 49 4.02 0.28 16.35
C TYR A 49 4.35 1.45 17.25
N TRP A 50 5.13 2.37 16.68
CA TRP A 50 5.54 3.60 17.36
C TRP A 50 4.41 4.63 17.27
N ASP A 51 3.99 5.15 18.41
CA ASP A 51 2.99 6.20 18.50
C ASP A 51 3.70 7.54 18.75
N PRO A 52 3.76 8.44 17.75
CA PRO A 52 4.48 9.70 17.90
C PRO A 52 3.78 10.70 18.83
N GLU A 53 2.47 10.56 19.03
CA GLU A 53 1.73 11.46 19.93
C GLU A 53 2.16 11.27 21.37
N PHE A 54 2.32 10.02 21.80
CA PHE A 54 2.73 9.69 23.17
C PHE A 54 4.21 9.32 23.28
N GLU A 55 4.93 9.33 22.14
CA GLU A 55 6.35 8.98 22.07
C GLU A 55 6.64 7.63 22.73
N GLU A 56 5.80 6.63 22.46
CA GLU A 56 5.95 5.30 23.01
C GLU A 56 5.74 4.21 21.98
N LEU A 57 6.34 3.05 22.24
CA LEU A 57 6.14 1.86 21.43
C LEU A 57 4.97 1.07 22.01
N LEU A 58 3.91 0.95 21.23
CA LEU A 58 2.75 0.14 21.58
C LEU A 58 2.99 -1.28 21.11
N THR A 59 2.89 -2.25 22.02
CA THR A 59 3.22 -3.64 21.71
C THR A 59 2.00 -4.54 21.75
N GLY A 60 2.04 -5.62 20.97
CA GLY A 60 1.01 -6.67 20.99
C GLY A 60 -0.38 -6.18 20.58
N LYS A 61 -0.47 -5.23 19.65
CA LYS A 61 -1.75 -4.68 19.22
C LYS A 61 -2.33 -5.48 18.07
N HIS A 62 -3.64 -5.58 18.04
CA HIS A 62 -4.35 -6.23 16.95
C HIS A 62 -4.41 -5.28 15.74
N PRO A 63 -3.93 -5.72 14.55
CA PRO A 63 -3.80 -4.80 13.42
C PRO A 63 -5.11 -4.45 12.72
N SER A 64 -6.23 -5.07 13.08
CA SER A 64 -7.51 -4.83 12.39
C SER A 64 -7.99 -3.38 12.46
N TRP A 65 -7.48 -2.60 13.42
CA TRP A 65 -7.87 -1.21 13.60
C TRP A 65 -6.90 -0.23 12.96
N LEU A 66 -5.84 -0.74 12.35
CA LEU A 66 -4.82 0.11 11.75
C LEU A 66 -5.14 0.41 10.30
N ASP A 67 -4.94 1.66 9.91
CA ASP A 67 -4.93 2.09 8.51
C ASP A 67 -3.50 2.31 8.07
N ILE A 68 -3.21 2.01 6.81
CA ILE A 68 -1.90 2.32 6.22
C ILE A 68 -1.97 3.67 5.49
N ASP A 69 -0.82 4.31 5.35
CA ASP A 69 -0.67 5.53 4.56
C ASP A 69 -0.10 5.17 3.19
N PRO A 70 -0.94 5.08 2.15
CA PRO A 70 -0.46 4.69 0.82
C PRO A 70 0.43 5.76 0.17
N ASP A 71 0.41 6.97 0.69
CA ASP A 71 1.20 8.07 0.15
C ASP A 71 2.61 8.16 0.77
N ASP A 72 2.90 7.35 1.78
CA ASP A 72 4.21 7.28 2.41
C ASP A 72 5.17 6.42 1.59
N PRO A 73 6.41 6.90 1.31
CA PRO A 73 7.37 6.13 0.51
C PRO A 73 7.75 4.77 1.09
N ALA A 74 7.91 4.66 2.40
CA ALA A 74 8.24 3.39 3.04
C ALA A 74 7.09 2.39 2.90
N THR A 75 5.86 2.85 3.07
CA THR A 75 4.67 2.02 2.85
C THR A 75 4.59 1.57 1.39
N ALA A 76 4.85 2.48 0.45
CA ALA A 76 4.85 2.13 -0.97
C ALA A 76 5.87 1.04 -1.29
N GLY A 77 7.05 1.11 -0.67
CA GLY A 77 8.08 0.05 -0.82
C GLY A 77 7.58 -1.30 -0.33
N CYS A 78 6.88 -1.33 0.80
CA CYS A 78 6.27 -2.57 1.31
C CYS A 78 5.19 -3.09 0.36
N LEU A 79 4.36 -2.21 -0.19
CA LEU A 79 3.32 -2.60 -1.14
C LEU A 79 3.91 -3.17 -2.43
N LEU A 80 5.01 -2.61 -2.92
CA LEU A 80 5.72 -3.16 -4.07
C LEU A 80 6.22 -4.59 -3.78
N ALA A 81 6.75 -4.82 -2.58
CA ALA A 81 7.19 -6.16 -2.18
C ALA A 81 6.03 -7.14 -2.15
N LEU A 82 4.85 -6.70 -1.71
CA LEU A 82 3.64 -7.54 -1.69
C LEU A 82 3.11 -7.85 -3.10
N LEU A 83 3.41 -7.01 -4.08
CA LEU A 83 3.08 -7.31 -5.48
C LEU A 83 4.03 -8.33 -6.11
N GLY A 84 5.22 -8.49 -5.55
CA GLY A 84 6.19 -9.46 -6.04
C GLY A 84 7.22 -8.85 -6.98
N PRO A 85 8.14 -9.68 -7.52
CA PRO A 85 9.28 -9.16 -8.29
C PRO A 85 8.95 -8.78 -9.74
N LYS A 86 7.82 -9.21 -10.27
CA LYS A 86 7.45 -8.97 -11.68
C LYS A 86 6.54 -7.76 -11.80
N VAL A 87 7.08 -6.60 -11.43
CA VAL A 87 6.34 -5.33 -11.40
C VAL A 87 7.08 -4.28 -12.21
N THR A 88 6.35 -3.50 -12.99
CA THR A 88 6.88 -2.31 -13.63
C THR A 88 6.14 -1.09 -13.10
N VAL A 89 6.91 -0.09 -12.68
CA VAL A 89 6.38 1.17 -12.18
C VAL A 89 6.60 2.24 -13.24
N TYR A 90 5.54 2.95 -13.57
CA TYR A 90 5.60 4.09 -14.47
C TYR A 90 5.35 5.35 -13.63
N ASP A 91 6.34 6.23 -13.61
CA ASP A 91 6.25 7.53 -12.96
C ASP A 91 6.21 8.58 -14.07
N TYR A 92 5.04 9.16 -14.27
CA TYR A 92 4.86 10.16 -15.31
C TYR A 92 5.22 11.57 -14.85
N GLY A 93 5.40 11.76 -13.54
CA GLY A 93 5.78 13.05 -12.98
C GLY A 93 4.84 14.16 -13.44
N ASP A 94 5.45 15.26 -13.90
CA ASP A 94 4.70 16.44 -14.38
C ASP A 94 4.30 16.34 -15.86
N TYR A 95 4.54 15.20 -16.50
CA TYR A 95 4.24 15.01 -17.93
C TYR A 95 2.82 14.58 -18.22
N ALA A 96 2.02 14.33 -17.18
CA ALA A 96 0.63 13.96 -17.38
C ALA A 96 -0.17 15.17 -17.87
N ASP A 97 -0.99 14.97 -18.91
CA ASP A 97 -1.85 16.02 -19.46
C ASP A 97 -2.86 16.53 -18.44
N GLU A 98 -3.24 15.67 -17.52
CA GLU A 98 -4.12 16.03 -16.41
C GLU A 98 -3.41 15.69 -15.09
N PRO A 99 -2.69 16.65 -14.51
CA PRO A 99 -1.99 16.41 -13.25
C PRO A 99 -3.01 16.11 -12.12
N GLY A 100 -2.71 15.12 -11.30
CA GLY A 100 -3.40 14.91 -10.05
C GLY A 100 -3.17 16.08 -9.10
N GLU A 101 -3.69 16.00 -7.89
CA GLU A 101 -3.60 17.10 -6.92
C GLU A 101 -2.16 17.57 -6.68
N ASN A 102 -1.18 16.68 -6.84
CA ASN A 102 0.24 17.00 -6.66
C ASN A 102 1.01 17.04 -7.98
N GLY A 103 0.34 17.05 -9.10
CA GLY A 103 0.99 17.05 -10.41
C GLY A 103 1.70 15.76 -10.77
N LYS A 104 1.54 14.70 -9.99
CA LYS A 104 2.20 13.40 -10.20
C LYS A 104 1.18 12.34 -10.55
N ARG A 105 1.59 11.41 -11.41
CA ARG A 105 0.80 10.25 -11.75
C ARG A 105 1.68 9.02 -11.77
N PHE A 106 1.18 7.96 -11.17
CA PHE A 106 1.87 6.67 -11.10
C PHE A 106 0.97 5.58 -11.67
N ARG A 107 1.60 4.64 -12.31
CA ARG A 107 0.94 3.46 -12.85
C ARG A 107 1.79 2.26 -12.51
N VAL A 108 1.18 1.21 -11.97
CA VAL A 108 1.87 -0.02 -11.62
C VAL A 108 1.25 -1.16 -12.40
N VAL A 109 2.08 -1.96 -13.06
CA VAL A 109 1.66 -3.11 -13.84
C VAL A 109 2.39 -4.34 -13.30
N VAL A 110 1.64 -5.39 -13.00
CA VAL A 110 2.18 -6.67 -12.56
C VAL A 110 2.13 -7.65 -13.73
N TYR A 111 3.23 -8.35 -13.98
CA TYR A 111 3.34 -9.34 -15.04
C TYR A 111 3.29 -10.75 -14.47
N VAL A 112 2.65 -11.66 -15.19
CA VAL A 112 2.52 -13.05 -14.77
C VAL A 112 3.01 -14.00 -15.87
N GLY A 113 3.41 -15.19 -15.44
CA GLY A 113 3.83 -16.25 -16.34
C GLY A 113 5.17 -15.99 -17.02
N SER A 114 5.60 -16.97 -17.81
CA SER A 114 6.89 -16.93 -18.50
C SER A 114 6.89 -15.98 -19.69
N LYS A 115 5.72 -15.61 -20.18
CA LYS A 115 5.60 -14.71 -21.35
C LYS A 115 5.50 -13.24 -20.97
N GLY A 116 5.47 -12.94 -19.66
CA GLY A 116 5.40 -11.55 -19.22
C GLY A 116 4.10 -10.84 -19.56
N GLU A 117 2.99 -11.54 -19.53
CA GLU A 117 1.69 -10.92 -19.79
C GLU A 117 1.25 -10.05 -18.61
N PRO A 118 0.70 -8.84 -18.86
CA PRO A 118 0.21 -8.02 -17.78
C PRO A 118 -1.01 -8.64 -17.11
N ALA A 119 -0.95 -8.80 -15.79
CA ALA A 119 -2.04 -9.39 -15.01
C ALA A 119 -2.97 -8.32 -14.44
N SER A 120 -2.46 -7.12 -14.19
CA SER A 120 -3.22 -6.01 -13.63
C SER A 120 -3.66 -5.01 -14.71
N TRP A 121 -4.28 -5.54 -15.74
CA TRP A 121 -4.70 -4.74 -16.89
C TRP A 121 -6.20 -4.48 -16.88
N PRO A 122 -6.72 -3.29 -17.25
CA PRO A 122 -5.93 -2.10 -17.59
C PRO A 122 -5.32 -1.44 -16.35
N PRO A 123 -4.11 -0.88 -16.46
CA PRO A 123 -3.50 -0.19 -15.34
C PRO A 123 -4.25 1.11 -15.03
N ARG A 124 -4.20 1.52 -13.77
CA ARG A 124 -4.89 2.71 -13.30
C ARG A 124 -3.87 3.77 -12.88
N ASP A 125 -4.04 4.99 -13.37
CA ASP A 125 -3.21 6.11 -12.97
C ASP A 125 -3.66 6.62 -11.61
N CYS A 126 -2.72 6.77 -10.70
CA CYS A 126 -2.99 7.21 -9.34
C CYS A 126 -2.07 8.35 -8.94
N SER A 127 -2.48 9.12 -7.93
CA SER A 127 -1.73 10.29 -7.46
C SER A 127 -0.50 9.93 -6.64
N SER A 128 -0.36 8.68 -6.20
CA SER A 128 0.83 8.22 -5.47
C SER A 128 1.18 6.80 -5.89
N LEU A 129 2.45 6.44 -5.66
CA LEU A 129 2.94 5.09 -5.94
C LEU A 129 2.19 4.03 -5.13
N GLY A 130 1.95 4.29 -3.83
CA GLY A 130 1.23 3.34 -2.99
C GLY A 130 -0.19 3.09 -3.47
N ARG A 131 -0.90 4.14 -3.85
CA ARG A 131 -2.26 4.00 -4.39
C ARG A 131 -2.26 3.19 -5.68
N ALA A 132 -1.26 3.41 -6.54
CA ALA A 132 -1.12 2.63 -7.77
C ALA A 132 -0.85 1.15 -7.48
N CYS A 133 -0.05 0.84 -6.46
CA CYS A 133 0.17 -0.54 -6.02
C CYS A 133 -1.13 -1.20 -5.57
N ILE A 134 -1.93 -0.50 -4.78
CA ILE A 134 -3.22 -1.03 -4.31
C ILE A 134 -4.17 -1.25 -5.48
N ALA A 135 -4.20 -0.32 -6.43
CA ALA A 135 -5.05 -0.48 -7.62
C ALA A 135 -4.65 -1.71 -8.44
N ALA A 136 -3.34 -1.97 -8.57
CA ALA A 136 -2.85 -3.16 -9.28
C ALA A 136 -3.25 -4.44 -8.53
N ALA A 137 -3.10 -4.47 -7.21
CA ALA A 137 -3.51 -5.62 -6.40
C ALA A 137 -5.02 -5.85 -6.49
N GLU A 138 -5.80 -4.78 -6.47
CA GLU A 138 -7.26 -4.88 -6.62
C GLU A 138 -7.63 -5.49 -7.97
N ALA A 139 -6.96 -5.08 -9.04
CA ALA A 139 -7.19 -5.64 -10.38
C ALA A 139 -6.83 -7.12 -10.45
N LEU A 140 -5.80 -7.54 -9.73
CA LEU A 140 -5.43 -8.95 -9.60
C LEU A 140 -6.35 -9.73 -8.66
N GLY A 141 -6.97 -9.06 -7.71
CA GLY A 141 -7.75 -9.67 -6.63
C GLY A 141 -6.92 -10.23 -5.49
N ARG A 142 -5.62 -9.91 -5.42
CA ARG A 142 -4.70 -10.46 -4.41
C ARG A 142 -3.35 -9.74 -4.40
N TRP A 143 -2.56 -10.00 -3.37
CA TRP A 143 -1.17 -9.58 -3.26
C TRP A 143 -0.26 -10.79 -3.55
N PRO A 144 0.24 -10.96 -4.78
CA PRO A 144 0.98 -12.19 -5.14
C PRO A 144 2.27 -12.40 -4.34
N GLY A 145 2.97 -11.34 -3.99
CA GLY A 145 4.22 -11.42 -3.22
C GLY A 145 4.01 -11.76 -1.76
N GLY A 146 2.79 -11.61 -1.24
CA GLY A 146 2.44 -11.97 0.13
C GLY A 146 1.99 -13.43 0.29
N GLU A 147 1.71 -14.10 -0.80
CA GLU A 147 1.34 -15.50 -0.79
C GLU A 147 2.59 -16.38 -0.80
N SER A 148 2.65 -17.30 0.11
CA SER A 148 3.76 -18.25 0.21
C SER A 148 3.42 -19.58 -0.43
#